data_afe515bdddceeab2a47015eef136ff46
#
_entry.id   afe515bdddceeab2a47015eef136ff46
#
_cell.length_a   1.000
_cell.length_b   1.000
_cell.length_c   1.000
_cell.angle_alpha   90.00
_cell.angle_beta   90.00
_cell.angle_gamma   90.00
#
_symmetry.space_group_name_H-M   'P 1'
#
loop_
_entity.id
_entity.type
_entity.pdbx_description
1 polymer ?
#
loop_
_entity_poly.entity_id
_entity_poly.type
_entity_poly.pdbx_seq_one_letter_code
_entity_poly.pdbx_strand_id
1 'polypeptide(L)'
;MGSIVRAIDLGFGHTKFTTVNANGELRYASFPSLALASVDPHTARPLLAPRRTVSVRVGQLFYEVGPDVLAVGARNTPILSVEGYTQSADYKALMLGALNYMQADEIDVLVVGLPVSEFTARKSALERLCLGEHDVGKGRKVRVHKALV
;
A
#
# COMPACT_ATOMS: atom_id res chain seq x y z
N MET A 1 7.17 21.60 15.34
CA MET A 1 7.33 20.23 14.84
C MET A 1 7.29 20.23 13.32
N GLY A 2 8.14 19.47 12.68
CA GLY A 2 8.18 19.40 11.22
C GLY A 2 7.00 18.62 10.65
N SER A 3 6.65 18.92 9.39
CA SER A 3 5.62 18.18 8.65
C SER A 3 6.06 16.75 8.36
N ILE A 4 5.15 15.82 8.48
CA ILE A 4 5.37 14.42 8.14
C ILE A 4 5.08 14.24 6.64
N VAL A 5 6.12 14.04 5.87
CA VAL A 5 6.03 13.78 4.43
C VAL A 5 6.41 12.32 4.16
N ARG A 6 5.63 11.66 3.33
CA ARG A 6 5.89 10.29 2.87
C ARG A 6 5.72 10.22 1.36
N ALA A 7 6.36 9.25 0.75
CA ALA A 7 6.24 8.99 -0.69
C ALA A 7 5.95 7.52 -0.93
N ILE A 8 5.20 7.25 -1.99
CA ILE A 8 4.86 5.90 -2.45
C ILE A 8 4.92 5.84 -3.97
N ASP A 9 5.49 4.77 -4.48
CA ASP A 9 5.48 4.40 -5.89
C ASP A 9 4.91 2.97 -6.01
N LEU A 10 3.71 2.87 -6.55
CA LEU A 10 3.00 1.61 -6.74
C LEU A 10 3.32 1.04 -8.12
N GLY A 11 4.55 0.55 -8.27
CA GLY A 11 5.00 -0.09 -9.50
C GLY A 11 4.34 -1.45 -9.74
N PHE A 12 4.49 -1.98 -10.96
CA PHE A 12 3.91 -3.29 -11.33
C PHE A 12 4.60 -4.46 -10.62
N GLY A 13 5.90 -4.37 -10.40
CA GLY A 13 6.67 -5.43 -9.74
C GLY A 13 6.81 -5.23 -8.24
N HIS A 14 7.08 -4.01 -7.83
CA HIS A 14 7.32 -3.65 -6.44
C HIS A 14 6.60 -2.36 -6.06
N THR A 15 6.04 -2.37 -4.86
CA THR A 15 5.54 -1.18 -4.17
C THR A 15 6.67 -0.64 -3.32
N LYS A 16 7.13 0.57 -3.65
CA LYS A 16 8.23 1.26 -2.96
C LYS A 16 7.67 2.42 -2.16
N PHE A 17 8.22 2.66 -0.98
CA PHE A 17 7.73 3.73 -0.12
C PHE A 17 8.80 4.20 0.84
N THR A 18 8.57 5.38 1.43
CA THR A 18 9.41 5.90 2.50
C THR A 18 8.84 5.53 3.86
N THR A 19 9.72 5.25 4.79
CA THR A 19 9.40 4.96 6.18
C THR A 19 10.46 5.61 7.08
N VAL A 20 10.45 5.33 8.36
CA VAL A 20 11.48 5.78 9.29
C VAL A 20 12.03 4.60 10.08
N ASN A 21 13.29 4.70 10.49
CA ASN A 21 13.87 3.74 11.41
C ASN A 21 13.55 4.12 12.88
N ALA A 22 14.07 3.33 13.83
CA ALA A 22 13.87 3.57 15.25
C ALA A 22 14.37 4.94 15.74
N ASN A 23 15.34 5.54 15.02
CA ASN A 23 15.87 6.87 15.32
C ASN A 23 15.09 8.02 14.65
N GLY A 24 14.02 7.69 13.91
CA GLY A 24 13.24 8.68 13.17
C GLY A 24 13.86 9.14 11.85
N GLU A 25 14.92 8.47 11.40
CA GLU A 25 15.57 8.79 10.12
C GLU A 25 14.80 8.17 8.96
N LEU A 26 14.66 8.94 7.88
CA LEU A 26 13.99 8.49 6.67
C LEU A 26 14.71 7.31 6.04
N ARG A 27 13.94 6.29 5.67
CA ARG A 27 14.41 5.06 5.00
C ARG A 27 13.51 4.74 3.82
N TYR A 28 14.04 3.96 2.88
CA TYR A 28 13.28 3.37 1.79
C TYR A 28 13.00 1.92 2.09
N ALA A 29 11.80 1.50 1.76
CA ALA A 29 11.37 0.11 1.86
C ALA A 29 10.54 -0.28 0.64
N SER A 30 10.38 -1.58 0.42
CA SER A 30 9.56 -2.09 -0.66
C SER A 30 9.02 -3.47 -0.32
N PHE A 31 7.95 -3.86 -1.00
CA PHE A 31 7.46 -5.23 -1.02
C PHE A 31 6.93 -5.57 -2.43
N PRO A 32 6.79 -6.87 -2.76
CA PRO A 32 6.23 -7.26 -4.05
C PRO A 32 4.83 -6.68 -4.27
N SER A 33 4.55 -6.17 -5.48
CA SER A 33 3.21 -5.66 -5.84
C SER A 33 2.24 -6.81 -6.11
N LEU A 34 2.04 -7.65 -5.10
CA LEU A 34 1.13 -8.78 -5.08
C LEU A 34 0.16 -8.67 -3.92
N ALA A 35 -1.10 -8.95 -4.17
CA ALA A 35 -2.15 -8.96 -3.18
C ALA A 35 -2.91 -10.30 -3.24
N LEU A 36 -2.98 -10.99 -2.13
CA LEU A 36 -3.70 -12.27 -2.02
C LEU A 36 -5.10 -12.00 -1.45
N ALA A 37 -6.12 -12.11 -2.30
CA ALA A 37 -7.51 -11.90 -1.90
C ALA A 37 -8.05 -13.08 -1.08
N SER A 38 -8.83 -12.78 -0.04
CA SER A 38 -9.52 -13.75 0.79
C SER A 38 -10.80 -13.16 1.36
N VAL A 39 -11.76 -14.02 1.65
CA VAL A 39 -12.99 -13.64 2.38
C VAL A 39 -12.75 -13.59 3.90
N ASP A 40 -11.65 -14.20 4.37
CA ASP A 40 -11.30 -14.31 5.78
C ASP A 40 -9.90 -13.71 6.04
N PRO A 41 -9.78 -12.70 6.92
CA PRO A 41 -8.50 -12.10 7.24
C PRO A 41 -7.53 -13.04 7.97
N HIS A 42 -8.00 -14.20 8.41
CA HIS A 42 -7.21 -15.16 9.17
C HIS A 42 -6.64 -16.32 8.34
N THR A 43 -7.01 -16.43 7.05
CA THR A 43 -6.55 -17.53 6.17
C THR A 43 -5.05 -17.56 5.95
N ALA A 44 -4.35 -16.45 6.13
CA ALA A 44 -2.91 -16.34 5.93
C ALA A 44 -2.08 -16.52 7.23
N ARG A 45 -2.65 -17.11 8.28
CA ARG A 45 -1.90 -17.34 9.52
C ARG A 45 -0.73 -18.29 9.29
N PRO A 46 0.50 -17.89 9.66
CA PRO A 46 1.63 -18.77 9.56
C PRO A 46 1.52 -19.91 10.59
N LEU A 47 1.71 -21.13 10.13
CA LEU A 47 1.74 -22.29 11.01
C LEU A 47 3.04 -22.37 11.82
N LEU A 48 4.14 -21.76 11.35
CA LEU A 48 5.48 -22.00 11.89
C LEU A 48 6.35 -20.78 12.15
N ALA A 49 6.03 -19.59 11.62
CA ALA A 49 6.83 -18.38 11.84
C ALA A 49 6.02 -17.11 11.63
N PRO A 50 6.29 -16.00 12.36
CA PRO A 50 5.68 -14.70 12.06
C PRO A 50 6.09 -14.26 10.66
N ARG A 51 5.13 -13.80 9.85
CA ARG A 51 5.35 -13.29 8.50
C ARG A 51 5.08 -11.79 8.47
N ARG A 52 5.90 -11.08 7.70
CA ARG A 52 5.75 -9.64 7.50
C ARG A 52 4.71 -9.38 6.42
N THR A 53 3.47 -9.55 6.78
CA THR A 53 2.33 -9.22 5.94
C THR A 53 1.26 -8.50 6.76
N VAL A 54 0.38 -7.78 6.08
CA VAL A 54 -0.78 -7.15 6.67
C VAL A 54 -2.01 -7.48 5.85
N SER A 55 -3.13 -7.72 6.53
CA SER A 55 -4.42 -7.94 5.89
C SER A 55 -5.18 -6.61 5.87
N VAL A 56 -5.50 -6.13 4.67
CA VAL A 56 -6.25 -4.90 4.45
C VAL A 56 -7.57 -5.19 3.77
N ARG A 57 -8.61 -4.44 4.10
CA ARG A 57 -9.92 -4.60 3.50
C ARG A 57 -10.14 -3.64 2.35
N VAL A 58 -10.54 -4.18 1.20
CA VAL A 58 -11.01 -3.41 0.05
C VAL A 58 -12.35 -3.95 -0.41
N GLY A 59 -13.41 -3.16 -0.26
CA GLY A 59 -14.77 -3.62 -0.55
C GLY A 59 -15.19 -4.75 0.38
N GLN A 60 -15.54 -5.91 -0.19
CA GLN A 60 -16.01 -7.09 0.54
C GLN A 60 -14.90 -8.09 0.84
N LEU A 61 -13.70 -7.88 0.32
CA LEU A 61 -12.58 -8.81 0.45
C LEU A 61 -11.46 -8.25 1.31
N PHE A 62 -10.69 -9.17 1.90
CA PHE A 62 -9.42 -8.87 2.52
C PHE A 62 -8.29 -9.23 1.56
N TYR A 63 -7.21 -8.46 1.60
CA TYR A 63 -6.03 -8.66 0.78
C TYR A 63 -4.81 -8.74 1.67
N GLU A 64 -4.07 -9.85 1.55
CA GLU A 64 -2.78 -9.99 2.22
C GLU A 64 -1.71 -9.36 1.35
N VAL A 65 -0.96 -8.42 1.91
CA VAL A 65 0.12 -7.70 1.22
C VAL A 65 1.32 -7.56 2.15
N GLY A 66 2.50 -7.39 1.59
CA GLY A 66 3.70 -7.14 2.39
C GLY A 66 4.94 -7.90 1.92
N PRO A 67 6.07 -7.75 2.63
CA PRO A 67 7.35 -8.36 2.24
C PRO A 67 7.29 -9.88 2.05
N ASP A 68 6.51 -10.58 2.86
CA ASP A 68 6.45 -12.04 2.85
C ASP A 68 5.19 -12.59 2.15
N VAL A 69 4.54 -11.80 1.30
CA VAL A 69 3.31 -12.18 0.61
C VAL A 69 3.45 -13.44 -0.24
N LEU A 70 4.60 -13.67 -0.86
CA LEU A 70 4.89 -14.87 -1.62
C LEU A 70 4.89 -16.14 -0.74
N ALA A 71 5.32 -16.01 0.50
CA ALA A 71 5.36 -17.13 1.45
C ALA A 71 3.96 -17.52 1.93
N VAL A 72 2.95 -16.65 1.85
CA VAL A 72 1.56 -16.98 2.19
C VAL A 72 0.76 -17.54 1.01
N GLY A 73 1.40 -17.73 -0.14
CA GLY A 73 0.80 -18.38 -1.30
C GLY A 73 0.35 -17.43 -2.41
N ALA A 74 0.68 -16.15 -2.35
CA ALA A 74 0.46 -15.27 -3.48
C ALA A 74 1.26 -15.77 -4.68
N ARG A 75 0.57 -16.04 -5.77
CA ARG A 75 1.23 -16.44 -7.01
C ARG A 75 1.63 -15.18 -7.78
N ASN A 76 2.73 -15.30 -8.47
CA ASN A 76 3.19 -14.26 -9.38
C ASN A 76 2.24 -14.22 -10.59
N THR A 77 1.06 -13.67 -10.40
CA THR A 77 0.12 -13.46 -11.50
C THR A 77 0.53 -12.16 -12.17
N PRO A 78 0.98 -12.17 -13.42
CA PRO A 78 1.32 -10.94 -14.10
C PRO A 78 0.11 -10.01 -14.07
N ILE A 79 0.36 -8.75 -13.84
CA ILE A 79 -0.67 -7.72 -14.05
C ILE A 79 -0.93 -7.71 -15.55
N LEU A 80 -2.04 -8.29 -15.96
CA LEU A 80 -2.36 -8.53 -17.35
C LEU A 80 -2.71 -7.25 -18.12
N SER A 81 -2.89 -6.13 -17.43
CA SER A 81 -3.23 -4.88 -18.07
C SER A 81 -2.67 -3.70 -17.26
N VAL A 82 -1.86 -2.90 -17.93
CA VAL A 82 -1.42 -1.58 -17.41
C VAL A 82 -2.63 -0.67 -17.27
N GLU A 83 -3.56 -0.80 -18.22
CA GLU A 83 -4.80 -0.05 -18.24
C GLU A 83 -5.73 -0.49 -17.10
N GLY A 84 -6.15 0.47 -16.28
CA GLY A 84 -7.02 0.20 -15.14
C GLY A 84 -6.32 -0.27 -13.86
N TYR A 85 -5.00 -0.43 -13.85
CA TYR A 85 -4.25 -0.83 -12.65
C TYR A 85 -4.49 0.11 -11.47
N THR A 86 -4.40 1.41 -11.70
CA THR A 86 -4.62 2.44 -10.67
C THR A 86 -6.06 2.47 -10.11
N GLN A 87 -7.00 1.79 -10.77
CA GLN A 87 -8.39 1.68 -10.34
C GLN A 87 -8.71 0.30 -9.73
N SER A 88 -7.76 -0.61 -9.73
CA SER A 88 -7.97 -1.97 -9.25
C SER A 88 -8.02 -2.04 -7.72
N ALA A 89 -8.69 -3.08 -7.21
CA ALA A 89 -8.68 -3.39 -5.79
C ALA A 89 -7.27 -3.75 -5.30
N ASP A 90 -6.47 -4.40 -6.13
CA ASP A 90 -5.08 -4.73 -5.82
C ASP A 90 -4.25 -3.46 -5.57
N TYR A 91 -4.37 -2.47 -6.45
CA TYR A 91 -3.69 -1.17 -6.30
C TYR A 91 -4.04 -0.52 -4.96
N LYS A 92 -5.33 -0.48 -4.62
CA LYS A 92 -5.78 0.07 -3.34
C LYS A 92 -5.24 -0.73 -2.15
N ALA A 93 -5.24 -2.06 -2.25
CA ALA A 93 -4.70 -2.93 -1.20
C ALA A 93 -3.20 -2.69 -0.99
N LEU A 94 -2.42 -2.56 -2.06
CA LEU A 94 -1.00 -2.25 -2.00
C LEU A 94 -0.75 -0.87 -1.38
N MET A 95 -1.56 0.13 -1.72
CA MET A 95 -1.49 1.46 -1.11
C MET A 95 -1.74 1.39 0.41
N LEU A 96 -2.80 0.71 0.83
CA LEU A 96 -3.14 0.55 2.25
C LEU A 96 -2.03 -0.19 3.01
N GLY A 97 -1.46 -1.23 2.41
CA GLY A 97 -0.32 -1.95 2.98
C GLY A 97 0.90 -1.06 3.15
N ALA A 98 1.24 -0.27 2.14
CA ALA A 98 2.35 0.67 2.23
C ALA A 98 2.12 1.72 3.33
N LEU A 99 0.93 2.29 3.42
CA LEU A 99 0.57 3.21 4.51
C LEU A 99 0.77 2.57 5.89
N ASN A 100 0.44 1.28 6.04
CA ASN A 100 0.69 0.56 7.29
C ASN A 100 2.17 0.54 7.67
N TYR A 101 3.05 0.31 6.68
CA TYR A 101 4.51 0.20 6.90
C TYR A 101 5.25 1.54 6.97
N MET A 102 4.59 2.67 6.70
CA MET A 102 5.23 4.00 6.68
C MET A 102 5.57 4.56 8.07
N GLN A 103 5.16 3.89 9.14
CA GLN A 103 5.44 4.32 10.52
C GLN A 103 4.94 5.74 10.84
N ALA A 104 3.72 6.07 10.37
CA ALA A 104 3.09 7.35 10.64
C ALA A 104 1.56 7.18 10.65
N ASP A 105 0.91 7.65 11.70
CA ASP A 105 -0.56 7.63 11.79
C ASP A 105 -1.19 8.89 11.16
N GLU A 106 -0.43 9.97 11.12
CA GLU A 106 -0.79 11.22 10.44
C GLU A 106 0.30 11.54 9.40
N ILE A 107 -0.12 11.77 8.17
CA ILE A 107 0.76 12.15 7.05
C ILE A 107 0.28 13.50 6.50
N ASP A 108 1.10 14.54 6.67
CA ASP A 108 0.75 15.87 6.20
C ASP A 108 0.74 15.94 4.68
N VAL A 109 1.73 15.30 4.04
CA VAL A 109 1.81 15.24 2.58
C VAL A 109 2.24 13.84 2.15
N LEU A 110 1.42 13.20 1.33
CA LEU A 110 1.75 11.95 0.64
C LEU A 110 2.05 12.27 -0.83
N VAL A 111 3.26 11.96 -1.26
CA VAL A 111 3.68 12.08 -2.67
C VAL A 111 3.50 10.72 -3.34
N VAL A 112 2.79 10.69 -4.47
CA VAL A 112 2.45 9.45 -5.18
C VAL A 112 2.94 9.54 -6.62
N GLY A 113 3.72 8.53 -7.05
CA GLY A 113 4.16 8.40 -8.43
C GLY A 113 3.08 7.81 -9.33
N LEU A 114 2.98 8.32 -10.56
CA LEU A 114 2.17 7.76 -11.63
C LEU A 114 3.01 7.63 -12.90
N PRO A 115 2.76 6.60 -13.75
CA PRO A 115 3.31 6.57 -15.09
C PRO A 115 2.91 7.82 -15.87
N VAL A 116 3.85 8.37 -16.65
CA VAL A 116 3.61 9.60 -17.43
C VAL A 116 2.38 9.47 -18.34
N SER A 117 2.19 8.29 -18.93
CA SER A 117 1.04 8.00 -19.79
C SER A 117 -0.32 8.12 -19.08
N GLU A 118 -0.37 7.92 -17.78
CA GLU A 118 -1.61 7.97 -16.99
C GLU A 118 -1.78 9.29 -16.23
N PHE A 119 -0.74 10.12 -16.18
CA PHE A 119 -0.71 11.28 -15.31
C PHE A 119 -1.90 12.21 -15.50
N THR A 120 -2.14 12.67 -16.71
CA THR A 120 -3.24 13.62 -17.01
C THR A 120 -4.60 13.02 -16.70
N ALA A 121 -4.82 11.75 -17.03
CA ALA A 121 -6.12 11.10 -16.87
C ALA A 121 -6.42 10.70 -15.42
N ARG A 122 -5.40 10.38 -14.63
CA ARG A 122 -5.55 9.73 -13.32
C ARG A 122 -5.16 10.57 -12.12
N LYS A 123 -4.40 11.64 -12.32
CA LYS A 123 -3.87 12.49 -11.25
C LYS A 123 -4.94 12.86 -10.20
N SER A 124 -6.01 13.52 -10.62
CA SER A 124 -7.03 14.02 -9.70
C SER A 124 -7.78 12.90 -8.98
N ALA A 125 -8.05 11.79 -9.66
CA ALA A 125 -8.70 10.63 -9.04
C ALA A 125 -7.81 9.98 -8.00
N LEU A 126 -6.51 9.87 -8.27
CA LEU A 126 -5.54 9.29 -7.34
C LEU A 126 -5.31 10.20 -6.13
N GLU A 127 -5.23 11.50 -6.31
CA GLU A 127 -5.16 12.46 -5.21
C GLU A 127 -6.36 12.28 -4.26
N ARG A 128 -7.57 12.18 -4.81
CA ARG A 128 -8.78 11.94 -4.00
C ARG A 128 -8.76 10.58 -3.30
N LEU A 129 -8.28 9.54 -3.97
CA LEU A 129 -8.18 8.20 -3.40
C LEU A 129 -7.26 8.17 -2.17
N CYS A 130 -6.17 8.92 -2.21
CA CYS A 130 -5.16 8.94 -1.16
C CYS A 130 -5.54 9.82 0.04
N LEU A 131 -6.47 10.76 -0.13
CA LEU A 131 -6.86 11.69 0.93
C LEU A 131 -7.73 11.03 1.99
N GLY A 132 -7.64 11.55 3.21
CA GLY A 132 -8.52 11.19 4.32
C GLY A 132 -8.00 10.06 5.19
N GLU A 133 -8.90 9.45 5.94
CA GLU A 133 -8.59 8.38 6.85
C GLU A 133 -8.70 7.01 6.18
N HIS A 134 -7.69 6.18 6.38
CA HIS A 134 -7.61 4.83 5.83
C HIS A 134 -7.44 3.80 6.92
N ASP A 135 -8.23 2.75 6.88
CA ASP A 135 -7.99 1.53 7.66
C ASP A 135 -6.87 0.73 6.97
N VAL A 136 -5.75 0.60 7.64
CA VAL A 136 -4.55 -0.02 7.07
C VAL A 136 -4.28 -1.42 7.65
N GLY A 137 -5.28 -2.01 8.28
CA GLY A 137 -5.18 -3.32 8.91
C GLY A 137 -4.60 -3.28 10.31
N LYS A 138 -4.66 -4.41 11.01
CA LYS A 138 -4.17 -4.57 12.41
C LYS A 138 -4.78 -3.56 13.39
N GLY A 139 -5.99 -3.10 13.14
CA GLY A 139 -6.68 -2.11 13.97
C GLY A 139 -6.10 -0.69 13.88
N ARG A 140 -5.22 -0.43 12.91
CA ARG A 140 -4.60 0.88 12.71
C ARG A 140 -5.31 1.69 11.63
N LYS A 141 -5.32 2.98 11.85
CA LYS A 141 -5.79 3.96 10.86
C LYS A 141 -4.67 4.97 10.58
N VAL A 142 -4.59 5.40 9.33
CA VAL A 142 -3.66 6.43 8.87
C VAL A 142 -4.46 7.53 8.19
N ARG A 143 -4.16 8.77 8.54
CA ARG A 143 -4.80 9.94 7.92
C ARG A 143 -3.82 10.68 7.04
N VAL A 144 -4.24 10.92 5.81
CA VAL A 144 -3.50 11.70 4.80
C VAL A 144 -4.19 13.05 4.63
N HIS A 145 -3.49 14.13 4.94
CA HIS A 145 -4.05 15.49 4.87
C HIS A 145 -3.96 16.09 3.46
N LYS A 146 -2.89 15.80 2.74
CA LYS A 146 -2.67 16.24 1.37
C LYS A 146 -2.00 15.15 0.55
N ALA A 147 -2.46 14.96 -0.68
CA ALA A 147 -1.83 14.08 -1.64
C ALA A 147 -1.34 14.89 -2.85
N LEU A 148 -0.14 14.60 -3.31
CA LEU A 148 0.47 15.18 -4.50
C LEU A 148 0.85 14.03 -5.45
N VAL A 149 0.34 14.06 -6.65
CA VAL A 149 0.66 13.08 -7.69
C VAL A 149 1.58 13.72 -8.73
#